data_c8509b6f1c5a9215389bcc2c71c26610
#
_entry.id   c8509b6f1c5a9215389bcc2c71c26610
#
_cell.length_a   1.000
_cell.length_b   1.000
_cell.length_c   1.000
_cell.angle_alpha   90.00
_cell.angle_beta   90.00
_cell.angle_gamma   90.00
#
_symmetry.space_group_name_H-M   'P 1'
#
loop_
_entity.id
_entity.type
_entity.pdbx_description
1 polymer ?
#
loop_
_entity_poly.entity_id
_entity_poly.type
_entity_poly.pdbx_seq_one_letter_code
_entity_poly.pdbx_strand_id
1 'polypeptide(L)'
;MKKKMRTIALIAHDHKKHDMVNWAIQNKAILENFSLCGTGTTAGLVEEATGLEVKGYLSGPLGGDLQIGAKAAEGHIDMIIFFWDPLESQPHDPDVKALLRIAVVYDIPIATNKATANLILHNQ
;
A
#
# COMPACT_ATOMS: atom_id res chain seq x y z
N MET A 1 18.43 -7.32 21.38
CA MET A 1 17.29 -7.86 20.63
C MET A 1 17.00 -7.00 19.42
N LYS A 2 16.93 -7.61 18.25
CA LYS A 2 16.68 -6.87 17.02
C LYS A 2 15.18 -6.60 16.86
N LYS A 3 14.82 -5.34 16.71
CA LYS A 3 13.42 -4.94 16.55
C LYS A 3 12.96 -5.29 15.13
N LYS A 4 11.79 -5.95 15.03
CA LYS A 4 11.22 -6.28 13.73
C LYS A 4 10.81 -5.02 13.00
N MET A 5 11.18 -4.93 11.71
CA MET A 5 10.82 -3.83 10.84
C MET A 5 9.33 -3.92 10.50
N ARG A 6 8.63 -2.79 10.62
CA ARG A 6 7.22 -2.73 10.24
C ARG A 6 7.06 -2.71 8.73
N THR A 7 5.96 -3.25 8.25
CA THR A 7 5.68 -3.39 6.82
C THR A 7 4.56 -2.48 6.37
N ILE A 8 4.80 -1.74 5.30
CA ILE A 8 3.79 -0.90 4.65
C ILE A 8 3.44 -1.51 3.30
N ALA A 9 2.14 -1.67 3.04
CA ALA A 9 1.64 -2.10 1.73
C ALA A 9 1.24 -0.87 0.92
N LEU A 10 1.69 -0.82 -0.33
CA LEU A 10 1.43 0.29 -1.26
C LEU A 10 0.53 -0.19 -2.39
N ILE A 11 -0.61 0.44 -2.55
CA ILE A 11 -1.59 0.12 -3.58
C ILE A 11 -2.05 1.41 -4.24
N ALA A 12 -2.18 1.42 -5.56
CA ALA A 12 -2.73 2.56 -6.28
C ALA A 12 -3.47 2.10 -7.52
N HIS A 13 -4.66 2.64 -7.73
CA HIS A 13 -5.40 2.47 -8.99
C HIS A 13 -4.65 3.19 -10.12
N ASP A 14 -4.94 2.83 -11.37
CA ASP A 14 -4.16 3.33 -12.51
C ASP A 14 -4.02 4.85 -12.55
N HIS A 15 -5.11 5.58 -12.36
CA HIS A 15 -5.08 7.05 -12.38
C HIS A 15 -4.41 7.66 -11.14
N LYS A 16 -4.06 6.84 -10.15
CA LYS A 16 -3.41 7.28 -8.91
C LYS A 16 -1.95 6.83 -8.81
N LYS A 17 -1.46 6.09 -9.79
CA LYS A 17 -0.09 5.57 -9.75
C LYS A 17 0.96 6.67 -9.78
N HIS A 18 0.72 7.72 -10.58
CA HIS A 18 1.62 8.86 -10.62
C HIS A 18 1.70 9.57 -9.26
N ASP A 19 0.55 9.75 -8.60
CA ASP A 19 0.51 10.33 -7.26
C ASP A 19 1.26 9.47 -6.25
N MET A 20 1.10 8.15 -6.35
CA MET A 20 1.81 7.22 -5.46
C MET A 20 3.32 7.32 -5.65
N VAL A 21 3.78 7.34 -6.88
CA VAL A 21 5.22 7.44 -7.19
C VAL A 21 5.78 8.75 -6.63
N ASN A 22 5.11 9.87 -6.88
CA ASN A 22 5.56 11.17 -6.36
C ASN A 22 5.57 11.21 -4.84
N TRP A 23 4.54 10.66 -4.21
CA TRP A 23 4.46 10.57 -2.75
C TRP A 23 5.62 9.74 -2.19
N ALA A 24 5.93 8.61 -2.83
CA ALA A 24 7.02 7.74 -2.40
C ALA A 24 8.38 8.43 -2.53
N ILE A 25 8.60 9.17 -3.62
CA ILE A 25 9.83 9.95 -3.80
C ILE A 25 9.98 10.99 -2.69
N GLN A 26 8.90 11.71 -2.40
CA GLN A 26 8.92 12.76 -1.36
C GLN A 26 9.15 12.20 0.04
N ASN A 27 8.74 10.96 0.27
CA ASN A 27 8.82 10.32 1.59
C ASN A 27 9.87 9.21 1.66
N LYS A 28 10.79 9.17 0.70
CA LYS A 28 11.79 8.10 0.61
C LYS A 28 12.58 7.93 1.91
N ALA A 29 13.02 9.03 2.52
CA ALA A 29 13.82 8.97 3.74
C ALA A 29 13.10 8.27 4.89
N ILE A 30 11.79 8.44 4.98
CA ILE A 30 10.98 7.78 6.01
C ILE A 30 10.71 6.32 5.60
N LEU A 31 10.36 6.11 4.33
CA LEU A 31 10.00 4.78 3.82
C LEU A 31 11.15 3.79 3.90
N GLU A 32 12.38 4.23 3.79
CA GLU A 32 13.53 3.32 3.88
C GLU A 32 13.69 2.66 5.26
N ASN A 33 12.95 3.14 6.27
CA ASN A 33 12.93 2.52 7.59
C ASN A 33 11.86 1.44 7.74
N PHE A 34 11.16 1.11 6.65
CA PHE A 34 10.09 0.12 6.63
C PHE A 34 10.37 -0.95 5.60
N SER A 35 9.77 -2.14 5.80
CA SER A 35 9.67 -3.12 4.73
C SER A 35 8.51 -2.70 3.85
N LEU A 36 8.69 -2.73 2.53
CA LEU A 36 7.66 -2.30 1.59
C LEU A 36 7.17 -3.45 0.74
N CYS A 37 5.88 -3.49 0.50
CA CYS A 37 5.27 -4.40 -0.47
C CYS A 37 4.17 -3.64 -1.21
N GLY A 38 3.63 -4.23 -2.25
CA GLY A 38 2.55 -3.59 -3.00
C GLY A 38 2.00 -4.49 -4.08
N THR A 39 0.91 -4.06 -4.69
CA THR A 39 0.38 -4.73 -5.87
C THR A 39 1.35 -4.54 -7.02
N GLY A 40 1.40 -5.53 -7.92
CA GLY A 40 2.49 -5.71 -8.89
C GLY A 40 2.98 -4.46 -9.61
N THR A 41 2.12 -3.78 -10.36
CA THR A 41 2.52 -2.60 -11.13
C THR A 41 2.97 -1.46 -10.23
N THR A 42 2.24 -1.23 -9.13
CA THR A 42 2.57 -0.17 -8.17
C THR A 42 3.93 -0.43 -7.52
N ALA A 43 4.18 -1.66 -7.09
CA ALA A 43 5.45 -2.03 -6.47
C ALA A 43 6.63 -1.75 -7.41
N GLY A 44 6.50 -2.18 -8.66
CA GLY A 44 7.56 -1.96 -9.65
C GLY A 44 7.84 -0.49 -9.92
N LEU A 45 6.81 0.32 -10.04
CA LEU A 45 6.95 1.76 -10.29
C LEU A 45 7.62 2.47 -9.12
N VAL A 46 7.24 2.14 -7.90
CA VAL A 46 7.83 2.75 -6.71
C VAL A 46 9.30 2.34 -6.57
N GLU A 47 9.60 1.07 -6.76
CA GLU A 47 10.98 0.58 -6.68
C GLU A 47 11.87 1.25 -7.72
N GLU A 48 11.40 1.36 -8.96
CA GLU A 48 12.14 2.02 -10.03
C GLU A 48 12.40 3.50 -9.72
N ALA A 49 11.38 4.20 -9.21
CA ALA A 49 11.48 5.64 -8.96
C ALA A 49 12.31 5.99 -7.72
N THR A 50 12.31 5.15 -6.70
CA THR A 50 12.95 5.45 -5.43
C THR A 50 14.25 4.68 -5.18
N GLY A 51 14.43 3.55 -5.85
CA GLY A 51 15.54 2.64 -5.55
C GLY A 51 15.31 1.79 -4.30
N LEU A 52 14.16 1.94 -3.63
CA LEU A 52 13.83 1.12 -2.47
C LEU A 52 13.33 -0.24 -2.92
N GLU A 53 13.65 -1.28 -2.17
CA GLU A 53 13.14 -2.62 -2.45
C GLU A 53 11.66 -2.68 -2.08
N VAL A 54 10.81 -3.08 -3.02
CA VAL A 54 9.37 -3.23 -2.81
C VAL A 54 8.94 -4.60 -3.30
N LYS A 55 8.49 -5.46 -2.38
CA LYS A 55 8.00 -6.78 -2.76
C LYS A 55 6.69 -6.66 -3.53
N GLY A 56 6.65 -7.20 -4.75
CA GLY A 56 5.45 -7.16 -5.59
C GLY A 56 4.57 -8.38 -5.42
N TYR A 57 3.27 -8.16 -5.28
CA TYR A 57 2.24 -9.19 -5.39
C TYR A 57 1.58 -9.07 -6.76
N LEU A 58 0.49 -9.80 -7.00
CA LEU A 58 -0.25 -9.66 -8.25
C LEU A 58 -0.86 -8.25 -8.36
N SER A 59 -1.15 -7.81 -9.58
CA SER A 59 -1.89 -6.56 -9.78
C SER A 59 -3.30 -6.68 -9.19
N GLY A 60 -3.95 -5.54 -8.88
CA GLY A 60 -5.27 -5.54 -8.27
C GLY A 60 -6.29 -6.42 -8.99
N PRO A 61 -6.52 -6.22 -10.32
CA PRO A 61 -7.49 -7.02 -11.06
C PRO A 61 -7.20 -8.53 -11.08
N LEU A 62 -5.98 -8.93 -10.82
CA LEU A 62 -5.57 -10.34 -10.79
C LEU A 62 -5.54 -10.93 -9.37
N GLY A 63 -6.06 -10.21 -8.39
CA GLY A 63 -6.15 -10.71 -7.01
C GLY A 63 -5.12 -10.13 -6.05
N GLY A 64 -4.36 -9.11 -6.47
CA GLY A 64 -3.34 -8.48 -5.61
C GLY A 64 -3.91 -7.92 -4.31
N ASP A 65 -5.10 -7.30 -4.38
CA ASP A 65 -5.74 -6.74 -3.19
C ASP A 65 -6.07 -7.83 -2.17
N LEU A 66 -6.48 -9.01 -2.64
CA LEU A 66 -6.79 -10.14 -1.76
C LEU A 66 -5.52 -10.71 -1.15
N GLN A 67 -4.40 -10.74 -1.90
CA GLN A 67 -3.12 -11.18 -1.35
C GLN A 67 -2.66 -10.26 -0.23
N ILE A 68 -2.75 -8.94 -0.45
CA ILE A 68 -2.42 -7.95 0.59
C ILE A 68 -3.33 -8.15 1.80
N GLY A 69 -4.63 -8.34 1.58
CA GLY A 69 -5.60 -8.58 2.65
C GLY A 69 -5.25 -9.81 3.48
N ALA A 70 -4.88 -10.90 2.82
CA ALA A 70 -4.47 -12.13 3.51
C ALA A 70 -3.22 -11.89 4.37
N LYS A 71 -2.23 -11.18 3.84
CA LYS A 71 -1.02 -10.86 4.60
C LYS A 71 -1.31 -9.95 5.80
N ALA A 72 -2.23 -9.01 5.62
CA ALA A 72 -2.68 -8.15 6.72
C ALA A 72 -3.35 -8.97 7.83
N ALA A 73 -4.24 -9.88 7.45
CA ALA A 73 -4.93 -10.76 8.40
C ALA A 73 -3.97 -11.67 9.16
N GLU A 74 -2.86 -12.07 8.51
CA GLU A 74 -1.82 -12.90 9.13
C GLU A 74 -0.86 -12.12 10.03
N GLY A 75 -1.00 -10.80 10.10
CA GLY A 75 -0.13 -9.95 10.93
C GLY A 75 1.17 -9.53 10.25
N HIS A 76 1.27 -9.69 8.94
CA HIS A 76 2.49 -9.37 8.19
C HIS A 76 2.49 -7.97 7.60
N ILE A 77 1.42 -7.20 7.76
CA ILE A 77 1.32 -5.84 7.28
C ILE A 77 0.83 -4.95 8.42
N ASP A 78 1.55 -3.86 8.65
CA ASP A 78 1.29 -2.96 9.78
C ASP A 78 0.56 -1.68 9.35
N MET A 79 0.58 -1.36 8.06
CA MET A 79 0.01 -0.12 7.55
C MET A 79 -0.29 -0.31 6.06
N ILE A 80 -1.40 0.24 5.58
CA ILE A 80 -1.77 0.18 4.17
C ILE A 80 -1.92 1.60 3.63
N ILE A 81 -1.21 1.89 2.55
CA ILE A 81 -1.35 3.16 1.81
C ILE A 81 -2.00 2.81 0.47
N PHE A 82 -3.27 3.13 0.34
CA PHE A 82 -4.07 2.76 -0.82
C PHE A 82 -4.65 4.01 -1.48
N PHE A 83 -4.02 4.46 -2.56
CA PHE A 83 -4.53 5.60 -3.33
C PHE A 83 -5.65 5.10 -4.25
N TRP A 84 -6.85 5.13 -3.71
CA TRP A 84 -8.06 4.65 -4.34
C TRP A 84 -8.64 5.72 -5.27
N ASP A 85 -9.13 5.29 -6.43
CA ASP A 85 -9.81 6.17 -7.38
C ASP A 85 -11.33 5.94 -7.32
N PRO A 86 -12.07 6.80 -6.62
CA PRO A 86 -13.51 6.63 -6.48
C PRO A 86 -14.31 7.05 -7.74
N LEU A 87 -13.65 7.69 -8.71
CA LEU A 87 -14.29 8.18 -9.92
C LEU A 87 -14.23 7.19 -11.09
N GLU A 88 -13.52 6.08 -10.89
CA GLU A 88 -13.36 5.03 -11.89
C GLU A 88 -13.96 3.72 -11.39
N SER A 89 -14.76 3.07 -12.23
CA SER A 89 -15.21 1.71 -11.93
C SER A 89 -14.04 0.74 -12.06
N GLN A 90 -13.91 -0.14 -11.09
CA GLN A 90 -12.87 -1.16 -11.08
C GLN A 90 -13.51 -2.55 -11.21
N PRO A 91 -13.00 -3.41 -12.10
CA PRO A 91 -13.54 -4.78 -12.22
C PRO A 91 -13.37 -5.60 -10.94
N HIS A 92 -12.42 -5.21 -10.09
CA HIS A 92 -12.12 -5.88 -8.82
C HIS A 92 -12.64 -5.10 -7.60
N ASP A 93 -13.70 -4.30 -7.78
CA ASP A 93 -14.27 -3.49 -6.69
C ASP A 93 -14.63 -4.32 -5.44
N PRO A 94 -15.20 -5.54 -5.55
CA PRO A 94 -15.42 -6.37 -4.36
C PRO A 94 -14.14 -6.68 -3.59
N ASP A 95 -12.99 -6.84 -4.27
CA ASP A 95 -11.70 -7.09 -3.63
C ASP A 95 -11.24 -5.86 -2.86
N VAL A 96 -11.47 -4.67 -3.40
CA VAL A 96 -11.18 -3.40 -2.72
C VAL A 96 -11.96 -3.32 -1.42
N LYS A 97 -13.26 -3.61 -1.47
CA LYS A 97 -14.12 -3.59 -0.28
C LYS A 97 -13.67 -4.62 0.76
N ALA A 98 -13.26 -5.79 0.31
CA ALA A 98 -12.75 -6.83 1.20
C ALA A 98 -11.48 -6.36 1.92
N LEU A 99 -10.57 -5.69 1.22
CA LEU A 99 -9.35 -5.15 1.81
C LEU A 99 -9.66 -4.08 2.87
N LEU A 100 -10.58 -3.17 2.56
CA LEU A 100 -10.99 -2.13 3.51
C LEU A 100 -11.59 -2.76 4.77
N ARG A 101 -12.42 -3.80 4.60
CA ARG A 101 -13.01 -4.51 5.72
C ARG A 101 -11.95 -5.17 6.60
N ILE A 102 -10.95 -5.80 5.99
CA ILE A 102 -9.87 -6.46 6.73
C ILE A 102 -9.09 -5.44 7.57
N ALA A 103 -8.79 -4.27 7.02
CA ALA A 103 -8.09 -3.23 7.75
C ALA A 103 -8.87 -2.82 9.01
N VAL A 104 -10.19 -2.72 8.93
CA VAL A 104 -11.03 -2.39 10.08
C VAL A 104 -11.05 -3.53 11.09
N VAL A 105 -11.25 -4.77 10.62
CA VAL A 105 -11.32 -5.96 11.50
C VAL A 105 -10.05 -6.13 12.33
N TYR A 106 -8.90 -5.91 11.71
CA TYR A 106 -7.59 -6.12 12.36
C TYR A 106 -6.98 -4.83 12.89
N ASP A 107 -7.73 -3.72 12.83
CA ASP A 107 -7.29 -2.42 13.37
C ASP A 107 -5.96 -1.95 12.75
N ILE A 108 -5.85 -2.09 11.44
CA ILE A 108 -4.65 -1.68 10.70
C ILE A 108 -4.87 -0.29 10.13
N PRO A 109 -3.96 0.67 10.36
CA PRO A 109 -4.06 1.99 9.74
C PRO A 109 -4.10 1.87 8.23
N ILE A 110 -5.08 2.51 7.61
CA ILE A 110 -5.21 2.55 6.16
C ILE A 110 -5.46 3.98 5.70
N ALA A 111 -4.65 4.45 4.75
CA ALA A 111 -4.83 5.75 4.13
C ALA A 111 -5.35 5.54 2.71
N THR A 112 -6.45 6.19 2.37
CA THR A 112 -7.04 6.08 1.03
C THR A 112 -6.78 7.31 0.17
N ASN A 113 -6.02 8.27 0.69
CA ASN A 113 -5.58 9.45 -0.05
C ASN A 113 -4.24 9.94 0.49
N LYS A 114 -3.65 10.89 -0.23
CA LYS A 114 -2.33 11.42 0.11
C LYS A 114 -2.28 12.15 1.45
N ALA A 115 -3.32 12.93 1.76
CA ALA A 115 -3.36 13.68 3.00
C ALA A 115 -3.32 12.75 4.22
N THR A 116 -4.12 11.69 4.20
CA THR A 116 -4.13 10.71 5.29
C THR A 116 -2.82 9.94 5.34
N ALA A 117 -2.26 9.59 4.18
CA ALA A 117 -0.97 8.88 4.11
C ALA A 117 0.13 9.71 4.78
N ASN A 118 0.17 11.01 4.54
CA ASN A 118 1.15 11.89 5.17
C ASN A 118 0.95 11.95 6.68
N LEU A 119 -0.30 12.06 7.15
CA LEU A 119 -0.58 12.09 8.58
C LEU A 119 -0.11 10.82 9.28
N ILE A 120 -0.38 9.67 8.68
CA ILE A 120 0.03 8.40 9.26
C ILE A 120 1.55 8.26 9.24
N LEU A 121 2.18 8.52 8.09
CA LEU A 121 3.61 8.28 7.91
C LEU A 121 4.46 9.24 8.74
N HIS A 122 4.08 10.51 8.80
CA HIS A 122 4.87 11.52 9.49
C HIS A 122 4.76 11.47 11.02
N ASN A 123 3.86 10.65 11.56
CA ASN A 123 3.67 10.49 12.99
C ASN A 123 4.20 9.15 13.53
N GLN A 124 5.16 8.57 12.85
CA GLN A 124 5.76 7.29 13.29
C GLN A 124 6.98 7.45 14.19
#